data_94b3681ca4c53fab407c16a0ad44db07
#
_entry.id   94b3681ca4c53fab407c16a0ad44db07
#
_cell.length_a   1.000
_cell.length_b   1.000
_cell.length_c   1.000
_cell.angle_alpha   90.00
_cell.angle_beta   90.00
_cell.angle_gamma   90.00
#
_symmetry.space_group_name_H-M   'P 1'
#
loop_
_entity.id
_entity.type
_entity.pdbx_description
1 polymer ?
#
loop_
_entity_poly.entity_id
_entity_poly.type
_entity_poly.pdbx_seq_one_letter_code
_entity_poly.pdbx_strand_id
1 'polypeptide(L)'
;DRVSNWVSSLPVFTPLKENIAMSANRGTLRALEEVEKEESIAETEDETESVQEDMERLIIDDKSSPLATLLRTCDQSEAQVKSMTSLIKSYVKHGVKKIGEGTYGEAYRGGDGVVMKIVPMGGDALVNGEVQMGPNEIRSETAILKCLTTLREGERDDATKNFTDGFIRLIDASVCRGPYSEKLLQAWDKYAKTGESENEKPDNLPSEQLYIAFACDDGGTDLEHFDIRSMKEAVAMLFQIVVALSVAEEATQFEHRDLHWGNVLIKRVRSKEKRARLNGVDLNIQTAGLDVTIIDFTLSRLTTENGDAFCDLNADPELFTGPKGHCQSETYRRMKRVTKGKWNKHNPKTNAL
;
A
#
# COMPACT_ATOMS: atom_id res chain seq x y z
N ASP A 1 -8.57 -20.86 -13.05
CA ASP A 1 -8.14 -22.17 -13.62
C ASP A 1 -6.72 -22.21 -14.19
N ARG A 2 -6.10 -21.07 -14.61
CA ARG A 2 -4.70 -21.08 -15.09
C ARG A 2 -3.68 -21.01 -13.95
N VAL A 3 -3.96 -20.28 -12.88
CA VAL A 3 -3.08 -20.22 -11.69
C VAL A 3 -3.14 -21.52 -10.91
N SER A 4 -4.32 -22.12 -10.74
CA SER A 4 -4.49 -23.42 -10.11
C SER A 4 -3.77 -24.53 -10.89
N ASN A 5 -3.78 -24.48 -12.22
CA ASN A 5 -3.07 -25.44 -13.07
C ASN A 5 -1.53 -25.24 -13.04
N TRP A 6 -1.07 -24.00 -12.88
CA TRP A 6 0.36 -23.70 -12.78
C TRP A 6 0.93 -24.09 -11.40
N VAL A 7 0.24 -23.73 -10.32
CA VAL A 7 0.60 -24.16 -8.94
C VAL A 7 0.57 -25.69 -8.83
N SER A 8 -0.34 -26.37 -9.55
CA SER A 8 -0.45 -27.84 -9.55
C SER A 8 0.67 -28.57 -10.29
N SER A 9 1.47 -27.88 -11.08
CA SER A 9 2.60 -28.47 -11.81
C SER A 9 3.96 -28.38 -11.09
N LEU A 10 4.02 -27.69 -9.93
CA LEU A 10 5.26 -27.56 -9.15
C LEU A 10 5.43 -28.76 -8.19
N PRO A 11 6.54 -29.50 -8.23
CA PRO A 11 6.69 -30.78 -7.52
C PRO A 11 6.84 -30.68 -5.99
N VAL A 12 6.81 -29.48 -5.39
CA VAL A 12 7.13 -29.25 -3.96
C VAL A 12 5.89 -28.93 -3.10
N PHE A 13 4.64 -28.95 -3.65
CA PHE A 13 3.47 -28.36 -3.00
C PHE A 13 2.27 -29.29 -2.79
N THR A 14 2.48 -30.58 -2.56
CA THR A 14 1.41 -31.54 -2.32
C THR A 14 0.50 -31.19 -1.09
N PRO A 15 1.01 -30.64 0.03
CA PRO A 15 0.15 -30.25 1.16
C PRO A 15 -0.73 -29.03 0.92
N LEU A 16 -0.30 -28.09 0.03
CA LEU A 16 -1.06 -26.87 -0.23
C LEU A 16 -2.32 -27.12 -1.08
N LYS A 17 -2.29 -28.17 -1.93
CA LYS A 17 -3.42 -28.52 -2.81
C LYS A 17 -4.66 -28.95 -2.05
N GLU A 18 -4.51 -29.71 -0.97
CA GLU A 18 -5.64 -30.24 -0.22
C GLU A 18 -6.30 -29.16 0.66
N ASN A 19 -5.53 -28.23 1.21
CA ASN A 19 -6.04 -27.20 2.10
C ASN A 19 -6.74 -26.04 1.35
N ILE A 20 -6.26 -25.68 0.17
CA ILE A 20 -6.91 -24.61 -0.66
C ILE A 20 -8.23 -25.12 -1.25
N ALA A 21 -8.31 -26.40 -1.67
CA ALA A 21 -9.54 -26.97 -2.22
C ALA A 21 -10.63 -27.19 -1.16
N MET A 22 -10.28 -27.45 0.11
CA MET A 22 -11.24 -27.66 1.18
C MET A 22 -11.79 -26.36 1.80
N SER A 23 -11.07 -25.25 1.77
CA SER A 23 -11.51 -23.98 2.31
C SER A 23 -12.58 -23.31 1.42
N ALA A 24 -12.50 -23.47 0.10
CA ALA A 24 -13.41 -22.83 -0.84
C ALA A 24 -14.84 -23.41 -0.89
N ASN A 25 -15.08 -24.59 -0.30
CA ASN A 25 -16.33 -25.34 -0.57
C ASN A 25 -17.26 -25.59 0.64
N ARG A 26 -16.96 -25.12 1.84
CA ARG A 26 -17.79 -25.39 3.03
C ARG A 26 -18.26 -24.20 3.86
N GLY A 27 -17.70 -23.01 3.64
CA GLY A 27 -18.05 -21.81 4.44
C GLY A 27 -19.25 -21.01 3.92
N THR A 28 -19.46 -21.01 2.63
CA THR A 28 -20.39 -20.07 1.96
C THR A 28 -21.82 -20.56 1.87
N LEU A 29 -22.07 -21.85 2.00
CA LEU A 29 -23.43 -22.43 1.86
C LEU A 29 -24.21 -22.57 3.18
N ARG A 30 -23.52 -22.57 4.34
CA ARG A 30 -24.22 -22.67 5.65
C ARG A 30 -24.61 -21.31 6.24
N ALA A 31 -23.98 -20.23 5.86
CA ALA A 31 -24.27 -18.89 6.38
C ALA A 31 -25.51 -18.24 5.75
N LEU A 32 -25.99 -18.75 4.62
CA LEU A 32 -27.17 -18.20 3.92
C LEU A 32 -28.51 -18.82 4.36
N GLU A 33 -28.49 -19.98 5.05
CA GLU A 33 -29.73 -20.64 5.50
C GLU A 33 -30.12 -20.33 6.95
N GLU A 34 -29.26 -19.73 7.75
CA GLU A 34 -29.54 -19.39 9.17
C GLU A 34 -30.02 -17.95 9.38
N VAL A 35 -29.90 -17.06 8.38
CA VAL A 35 -30.30 -15.63 8.51
C VAL A 35 -31.79 -15.40 8.22
N GLU A 36 -32.52 -16.36 7.65
CA GLU A 36 -33.96 -16.18 7.31
C GLU A 36 -34.95 -16.57 8.42
N LYS A 37 -34.48 -16.91 9.65
CA LYS A 37 -35.40 -17.49 10.65
C LYS A 37 -35.54 -16.74 11.99
N GLU A 38 -34.92 -15.59 12.19
CA GLU A 38 -35.06 -14.81 13.43
C GLU A 38 -35.31 -13.32 13.19
N GLU A 39 -36.33 -12.98 12.40
CA GLU A 39 -36.92 -11.64 12.47
C GLU A 39 -38.38 -11.74 12.90
N SER A 40 -38.59 -11.71 14.20
CA SER A 40 -39.82 -11.08 14.74
C SER A 40 -39.65 -10.86 16.26
N ILE A 41 -39.86 -9.60 16.66
CA ILE A 41 -40.23 -9.09 17.97
C ILE A 41 -39.08 -8.80 18.94
N ALA A 42 -38.68 -7.52 19.01
CA ALA A 42 -38.76 -6.64 20.20
C ALA A 42 -38.12 -5.26 19.87
N GLU A 43 -38.96 -4.29 19.59
CA GLU A 43 -38.60 -2.86 19.63
C GLU A 43 -38.32 -2.46 21.06
N THR A 44 -37.15 -1.95 21.37
CA THR A 44 -36.83 -1.22 22.58
C THR A 44 -36.18 0.11 22.25
N GLU A 45 -36.55 1.14 22.97
CA GLU A 45 -36.17 2.55 22.83
C GLU A 45 -34.65 2.82 22.89
N ASP A 46 -33.83 1.81 23.17
CA ASP A 46 -32.37 1.90 23.31
C ASP A 46 -31.65 1.90 21.94
N GLU A 47 -32.27 1.38 20.85
CA GLU A 47 -31.69 1.38 19.51
C GLU A 47 -31.75 2.77 18.84
N THR A 48 -32.69 3.62 19.23
CA THR A 48 -32.82 4.97 18.68
C THR A 48 -31.73 5.92 19.13
N GLU A 49 -31.21 5.81 20.34
CA GLU A 49 -30.09 6.65 20.83
C GLU A 49 -28.75 6.25 20.15
N SER A 50 -28.49 4.95 19.97
CA SER A 50 -27.26 4.47 19.30
C SER A 50 -27.22 4.86 17.82
N VAL A 51 -28.34 4.77 17.12
CA VAL A 51 -28.46 5.18 15.70
C VAL A 51 -28.33 6.70 15.56
N GLN A 52 -28.78 7.47 16.56
CA GLN A 52 -28.69 8.92 16.58
C GLN A 52 -27.26 9.38 16.87
N GLU A 53 -26.55 8.72 17.79
CA GLU A 53 -25.11 8.95 18.03
C GLU A 53 -24.26 8.57 16.81
N ASP A 54 -24.55 7.46 16.12
CA ASP A 54 -23.84 7.06 14.91
C ASP A 54 -24.16 7.98 13.73
N MET A 55 -25.39 8.47 13.60
CA MET A 55 -25.74 9.51 12.63
C MET A 55 -25.09 10.85 12.95
N GLU A 56 -24.99 11.25 14.23
CA GLU A 56 -24.25 12.45 14.64
C GLU A 56 -22.75 12.31 14.40
N ARG A 57 -22.16 11.14 14.61
CA ARG A 57 -20.75 10.84 14.23
C ARG A 57 -20.55 10.90 12.72
N LEU A 58 -21.46 10.34 11.91
CA LEU A 58 -21.43 10.45 10.45
C LEU A 58 -21.60 11.90 9.96
N ILE A 59 -22.45 12.70 10.62
CA ILE A 59 -22.67 14.12 10.30
C ILE A 59 -21.48 14.99 10.75
N ILE A 60 -20.78 14.61 11.83
CA ILE A 60 -19.56 15.29 12.28
C ILE A 60 -18.39 14.98 11.34
N ASP A 61 -18.33 13.76 10.81
CA ASP A 61 -17.28 13.35 9.84
C ASP A 61 -17.45 14.05 8.47
N ASP A 62 -18.70 14.33 8.06
CA ASP A 62 -19.01 15.07 6.83
C ASP A 62 -18.72 16.58 6.94
N LYS A 63 -18.52 17.14 8.13
CA LYS A 63 -18.17 18.55 8.38
C LYS A 63 -16.68 18.81 8.57
N SER A 64 -15.85 17.78 8.70
CA SER A 64 -14.40 17.96 8.84
C SER A 64 -13.76 18.21 7.48
N SER A 65 -12.81 19.16 7.42
CA SER A 65 -12.08 19.41 6.18
C SER A 65 -11.30 18.14 5.76
N PRO A 66 -11.10 17.91 4.45
CA PRO A 66 -10.27 16.79 3.97
C PRO A 66 -8.89 16.74 4.63
N LEU A 67 -8.28 17.90 4.89
CA LEU A 67 -7.00 18.01 5.59
C LEU A 67 -7.11 17.53 7.06
N ALA A 68 -8.16 17.95 7.79
CA ALA A 68 -8.34 17.52 9.17
C ALA A 68 -8.53 16.00 9.27
N THR A 69 -9.19 15.40 8.27
CA THR A 69 -9.37 13.93 8.20
C THR A 69 -8.05 13.23 7.89
N LEU A 70 -7.22 13.76 6.97
CA LEU A 70 -5.87 13.25 6.73
C LEU A 70 -5.00 13.33 7.98
N LEU A 71 -5.01 14.47 8.68
CA LEU A 71 -4.25 14.65 9.92
C LEU A 71 -4.62 13.59 10.97
N ARG A 72 -5.91 13.32 11.17
CA ARG A 72 -6.36 12.23 12.07
C ARG A 72 -5.83 10.86 11.61
N THR A 73 -5.84 10.58 10.31
CA THR A 73 -5.28 9.34 9.76
C THR A 73 -3.76 9.24 10.03
N CYS A 74 -3.06 10.38 10.11
CA CYS A 74 -1.64 10.46 10.48
C CYS A 74 -1.42 10.55 12.01
N ASP A 75 -2.43 10.37 12.85
CA ASP A 75 -2.38 10.56 14.30
C ASP A 75 -1.88 11.97 14.71
N GLN A 76 -2.22 12.99 13.88
CA GLN A 76 -1.84 14.38 14.08
C GLN A 76 -3.05 15.29 14.26
N SER A 77 -2.86 16.40 14.97
CA SER A 77 -3.73 17.58 14.95
C SER A 77 -3.06 18.74 14.20
N GLU A 78 -3.82 19.78 13.85
CA GLU A 78 -3.26 20.97 13.17
C GLU A 78 -2.10 21.61 13.94
N ALA A 79 -2.18 21.63 15.28
CA ALA A 79 -1.12 22.15 16.16
C ALA A 79 0.17 21.31 16.11
N GLN A 80 0.11 20.08 15.65
CA GLN A 80 1.27 19.16 15.52
C GLN A 80 1.91 19.18 14.15
N VAL A 81 1.37 19.93 13.17
CA VAL A 81 1.98 20.11 11.85
C VAL A 81 3.29 20.86 12.01
N LYS A 82 4.40 20.15 11.83
CA LYS A 82 5.76 20.69 11.97
C LYS A 82 6.22 21.37 10.68
N SER A 83 7.26 22.21 10.80
CA SER A 83 7.97 22.63 9.59
C SER A 83 8.66 21.41 8.95
N MET A 84 8.74 21.37 7.62
CA MET A 84 9.46 20.33 6.89
C MET A 84 10.90 20.16 7.44
N THR A 85 11.63 21.26 7.65
CA THR A 85 12.99 21.23 8.19
C THR A 85 13.06 20.55 9.57
N SER A 86 12.06 20.79 10.42
CA SER A 86 12.01 20.16 11.76
C SER A 86 11.71 18.66 11.67
N LEU A 87 10.77 18.26 10.81
CA LEU A 87 10.43 16.87 10.59
C LEU A 87 11.64 16.07 10.03
N ILE A 88 12.25 16.60 8.99
CA ILE A 88 13.39 15.92 8.33
C ILE A 88 14.58 15.72 9.26
N LYS A 89 14.85 16.66 10.19
CA LYS A 89 15.95 16.52 11.16
C LYS A 89 15.88 15.23 11.97
N SER A 90 14.68 14.70 12.24
CA SER A 90 14.51 13.45 13.00
C SER A 90 15.03 12.22 12.25
N TYR A 91 15.02 12.24 10.92
CA TYR A 91 15.35 11.11 10.06
C TYR A 91 16.73 11.21 9.36
N VAL A 92 17.33 12.41 9.30
CA VAL A 92 18.58 12.62 8.54
C VAL A 92 19.78 12.94 9.44
N LYS A 93 19.84 12.37 10.65
CA LYS A 93 20.91 12.63 11.62
C LYS A 93 22.31 12.33 11.06
N HIS A 94 22.43 11.27 10.26
CA HIS A 94 23.70 10.75 9.74
C HIS A 94 23.84 10.91 8.22
N GLY A 95 23.18 11.93 7.65
CA GLY A 95 23.20 12.20 6.21
C GLY A 95 21.92 11.75 5.50
N VAL A 96 21.81 12.15 4.25
CA VAL A 96 20.66 11.80 3.39
C VAL A 96 21.13 11.65 1.95
N LYS A 97 20.53 10.68 1.24
CA LYS A 97 20.75 10.44 -0.19
C LYS A 97 19.38 10.30 -0.87
N LYS A 98 19.15 11.01 -1.98
CA LYS A 98 18.03 10.71 -2.88
C LYS A 98 18.28 9.34 -3.52
N ILE A 99 17.27 8.48 -3.56
CA ILE A 99 17.39 7.08 -4.02
C ILE A 99 16.36 6.72 -5.09
N GLY A 100 15.39 7.59 -5.33
CA GLY A 100 14.37 7.38 -6.33
C GLY A 100 13.45 8.57 -6.43
N GLU A 101 12.53 8.48 -7.35
CA GLU A 101 11.54 9.50 -7.66
C GLU A 101 10.26 8.84 -8.18
N GLY A 102 9.16 9.55 -8.13
CA GLY A 102 7.89 9.16 -8.68
C GLY A 102 7.15 10.37 -9.18
N THR A 103 6.03 10.18 -9.85
CA THR A 103 5.24 11.26 -10.47
C THR A 103 4.96 12.41 -9.51
N TYR A 104 4.63 12.12 -8.26
CA TYR A 104 4.18 13.13 -7.28
C TYR A 104 5.21 13.44 -6.19
N GLY A 105 6.37 12.80 -6.18
CA GLY A 105 7.31 13.04 -5.08
C GLY A 105 8.63 12.33 -5.17
N GLU A 106 9.44 12.53 -4.14
CA GLU A 106 10.84 12.16 -4.09
C GLU A 106 11.11 11.18 -2.95
N ALA A 107 11.99 10.19 -3.18
CA ALA A 107 12.40 9.21 -2.18
C ALA A 107 13.84 9.46 -1.71
N TYR A 108 14.01 9.55 -0.39
CA TYR A 108 15.28 9.81 0.27
C TYR A 108 15.60 8.76 1.31
N ARG A 109 16.82 8.24 1.30
CA ARG A 109 17.35 7.34 2.34
C ARG A 109 18.15 8.13 3.36
N GLY A 110 17.74 8.07 4.64
CA GLY A 110 18.51 8.57 5.78
C GLY A 110 19.63 7.62 6.18
N GLY A 111 20.56 8.12 7.02
CA GLY A 111 21.71 7.34 7.47
C GLY A 111 21.36 6.15 8.39
N ASP A 112 20.17 6.12 8.96
CA ASP A 112 19.72 5.08 9.91
C ASP A 112 18.88 3.96 9.22
N GLY A 113 18.91 3.88 7.88
CA GLY A 113 18.18 2.87 7.13
C GLY A 113 16.68 3.18 6.99
N VAL A 114 16.26 4.41 7.26
CA VAL A 114 14.89 4.89 7.02
C VAL A 114 14.82 5.52 5.63
N VAL A 115 13.78 5.15 4.87
CA VAL A 115 13.45 5.78 3.59
C VAL A 115 12.25 6.70 3.78
N MET A 116 12.37 7.93 3.28
CA MET A 116 11.30 8.93 3.31
C MET A 116 10.82 9.19 1.89
N LYS A 117 9.51 8.99 1.64
CA LYS A 117 8.81 9.47 0.44
C LYS A 117 8.18 10.82 0.81
N ILE A 118 8.56 11.90 0.12
CA ILE A 118 8.06 13.26 0.34
C ILE A 118 7.18 13.64 -0.83
N VAL A 119 5.90 13.92 -0.57
CA VAL A 119 4.90 14.24 -1.59
C VAL A 119 4.31 15.61 -1.29
N PRO A 120 4.50 16.62 -2.16
CA PRO A 120 3.77 17.89 -2.11
C PRO A 120 2.26 17.65 -2.29
N MET A 121 1.42 18.39 -1.56
CA MET A 121 -0.02 18.18 -1.60
C MET A 121 -0.84 19.45 -1.47
N GLY A 122 -1.97 19.50 -2.18
CA GLY A 122 -3.03 20.50 -1.99
C GLY A 122 -2.66 21.92 -2.39
N GLY A 123 -1.55 22.12 -3.11
CA GLY A 123 -1.14 23.40 -3.66
C GLY A 123 -1.51 23.56 -5.13
N ASP A 124 -1.47 24.80 -5.62
CA ASP A 124 -1.75 25.12 -7.03
C ASP A 124 -0.53 24.93 -7.95
N ALA A 125 0.68 24.84 -7.38
CA ALA A 125 1.90 24.61 -8.14
C ALA A 125 1.92 23.19 -8.71
N LEU A 126 2.26 23.05 -10.00
CA LEU A 126 2.47 21.73 -10.60
C LEU A 126 3.73 21.06 -10.01
N VAL A 127 3.69 19.75 -9.91
CA VAL A 127 4.83 18.90 -9.52
C VAL A 127 5.10 17.95 -10.69
N ASN A 128 6.25 18.07 -11.31
CA ASN A 128 6.63 17.32 -12.51
C ASN A 128 5.60 17.43 -13.66
N GLY A 129 4.97 18.61 -13.78
CA GLY A 129 3.92 18.84 -14.78
C GLY A 129 2.51 18.42 -14.36
N GLU A 130 2.35 17.74 -13.22
CA GLU A 130 1.09 17.20 -12.73
C GLU A 130 0.47 18.05 -11.61
N VAL A 131 -0.86 18.01 -11.51
CA VAL A 131 -1.60 18.62 -10.39
C VAL A 131 -1.31 17.87 -9.12
N GLN A 132 -1.05 18.58 -8.02
CA GLN A 132 -0.77 17.97 -6.73
C GLN A 132 -1.95 17.12 -6.23
N MET A 133 -1.64 15.99 -5.63
CA MET A 133 -2.64 15.14 -4.96
C MET A 133 -3.34 15.89 -3.84
N GLY A 134 -4.64 15.69 -3.71
CA GLY A 134 -5.43 16.24 -2.61
C GLY A 134 -5.32 15.41 -1.32
N PRO A 135 -5.72 15.97 -0.17
CA PRO A 135 -5.68 15.26 1.11
C PRO A 135 -6.48 13.96 1.15
N ASN A 136 -7.57 13.84 0.37
CA ASN A 136 -8.39 12.61 0.31
C ASN A 136 -7.65 11.46 -0.37
N GLU A 137 -6.92 11.71 -1.45
CA GLU A 137 -6.14 10.71 -2.17
C GLU A 137 -5.01 10.20 -1.29
N ILE A 138 -4.26 11.11 -0.66
CA ILE A 138 -3.17 10.80 0.27
C ILE A 138 -3.70 10.06 1.51
N ARG A 139 -4.89 10.40 2.00
CA ARG A 139 -5.53 9.68 3.12
C ARG A 139 -5.73 8.21 2.80
N SER A 140 -6.19 7.89 1.58
CA SER A 140 -6.39 6.51 1.16
C SER A 140 -5.07 5.73 1.15
N GLU A 141 -4.00 6.27 0.56
CA GLU A 141 -2.66 5.66 0.58
C GLU A 141 -2.15 5.48 2.02
N THR A 142 -2.33 6.51 2.88
CA THR A 142 -1.91 6.46 4.29
C THR A 142 -2.64 5.35 5.06
N ALA A 143 -3.96 5.25 4.90
CA ALA A 143 -4.77 4.23 5.56
C ALA A 143 -4.38 2.81 5.11
N ILE A 144 -4.16 2.63 3.81
CA ILE A 144 -3.72 1.36 3.23
C ILE A 144 -2.35 0.98 3.80
N LEU A 145 -1.39 1.89 3.80
CA LEU A 145 -0.04 1.64 4.29
C LEU A 145 0.00 1.30 5.80
N LYS A 146 -0.82 1.99 6.61
CA LYS A 146 -1.00 1.67 8.05
C LYS A 146 -1.59 0.26 8.20
N CYS A 147 -2.66 -0.05 7.49
CA CYS A 147 -3.33 -1.35 7.56
C CYS A 147 -2.40 -2.51 7.16
N LEU A 148 -1.66 -2.38 6.04
CA LEU A 148 -0.69 -3.39 5.62
C LEU A 148 0.47 -3.54 6.62
N THR A 149 0.86 -2.46 7.31
CA THR A 149 1.86 -2.51 8.37
C THR A 149 1.39 -3.37 9.55
N THR A 150 0.10 -3.32 9.93
CA THR A 150 -0.43 -4.15 11.03
C THR A 150 -0.40 -5.63 10.73
N LEU A 151 -0.43 -6.06 9.45
CA LEU A 151 -0.29 -7.47 9.08
C LEU A 151 1.06 -8.08 9.50
N ARG A 152 2.09 -7.26 9.75
CA ARG A 152 3.41 -7.70 10.25
C ARG A 152 3.40 -7.97 11.75
N GLU A 153 2.51 -7.33 12.49
CA GLU A 153 2.44 -7.43 13.95
C GLU A 153 1.77 -8.72 14.40
N GLY A 154 0.97 -9.31 13.53
CA GLY A 154 0.27 -10.57 13.75
C GLY A 154 1.17 -11.79 14.02
N GLU A 155 2.49 -11.70 13.79
CA GLU A 155 3.43 -12.77 14.13
C GLU A 155 3.48 -13.05 15.65
N ARG A 156 3.21 -12.04 16.47
CA ARG A 156 3.31 -12.12 17.93
C ARG A 156 2.06 -12.65 18.62
N ASP A 157 0.95 -12.74 17.87
CA ASP A 157 -0.33 -13.19 18.39
C ASP A 157 -0.76 -14.48 17.69
N ASP A 158 -0.80 -15.57 18.45
CA ASP A 158 -1.24 -16.88 17.96
C ASP A 158 -2.72 -16.89 17.55
N ALA A 159 -3.53 -15.92 18.01
CA ALA A 159 -4.92 -15.74 17.62
C ALA A 159 -5.07 -15.09 16.23
N THR A 160 -4.03 -14.45 15.69
CA THR A 160 -4.08 -13.79 14.38
C THR A 160 -4.16 -14.82 13.27
N LYS A 161 -5.20 -14.72 12.43
CA LYS A 161 -5.41 -15.65 11.30
C LYS A 161 -4.51 -15.38 10.09
N ASN A 162 -4.12 -14.13 9.89
CA ASN A 162 -3.38 -13.67 8.72
C ASN A 162 -2.17 -12.83 9.14
N PHE A 163 -0.99 -13.17 8.63
CA PHE A 163 0.27 -12.49 8.92
C PHE A 163 1.17 -12.51 7.69
N THR A 164 1.77 -11.37 7.36
CA THR A 164 2.85 -11.26 6.36
C THR A 164 3.71 -10.03 6.60
N ASP A 165 5.01 -10.15 6.39
CA ASP A 165 5.96 -9.04 6.34
C ASP A 165 6.36 -8.67 4.89
N GLY A 166 5.60 -9.13 3.90
CA GLY A 166 5.85 -8.89 2.47
C GLY A 166 5.53 -7.48 1.96
N PHE A 167 5.01 -6.58 2.80
CA PHE A 167 4.78 -5.17 2.46
C PHE A 167 5.74 -4.26 3.22
N ILE A 168 5.99 -3.06 2.67
CA ILE A 168 6.85 -2.09 3.35
C ILE A 168 6.25 -1.70 4.70
N ARG A 169 7.08 -1.63 5.73
CA ARG A 169 6.65 -1.18 7.04
C ARG A 169 6.66 0.34 7.11
N LEU A 170 5.52 0.94 7.41
CA LEU A 170 5.43 2.34 7.78
C LEU A 170 5.95 2.53 9.21
N ILE A 171 6.88 3.45 9.38
CA ILE A 171 7.38 3.89 10.68
C ILE A 171 6.57 5.10 11.16
N ASP A 172 6.32 6.05 10.24
CA ASP A 172 5.58 7.27 10.54
C ASP A 172 5.01 7.86 9.24
N ALA A 173 3.82 8.46 9.33
CA ALA A 173 3.23 9.28 8.29
C ALA A 173 2.93 10.65 8.89
N SER A 174 3.58 11.70 8.40
CA SER A 174 3.45 13.03 8.99
C SER A 174 3.19 14.09 7.93
N VAL A 175 2.15 14.90 8.16
CA VAL A 175 1.94 16.15 7.43
C VAL A 175 2.91 17.20 7.96
N CYS A 176 3.61 17.89 7.06
CA CYS A 176 4.46 19.02 7.39
C CYS A 176 4.25 20.18 6.43
N ARG A 177 4.78 21.35 6.77
CA ARG A 177 4.59 22.61 6.02
C ARG A 177 5.92 23.35 5.90
N GLY A 178 6.02 24.17 4.87
CA GLY A 178 7.09 25.14 4.70
C GLY A 178 7.89 24.97 3.41
N PRO A 179 9.01 25.69 3.25
CA PRO A 179 9.87 25.51 2.09
C PRO A 179 10.50 24.11 2.09
N TYR A 180 10.80 23.60 0.88
CA TYR A 180 11.47 22.31 0.75
C TYR A 180 12.82 22.33 1.50
N SER A 181 13.15 21.22 2.17
CA SER A 181 14.34 21.16 3.02
C SER A 181 15.64 21.32 2.21
N GLU A 182 16.48 22.27 2.59
CA GLU A 182 17.79 22.51 1.96
C GLU A 182 18.67 21.25 1.91
N LYS A 183 18.61 20.41 2.94
CA LYS A 183 19.36 19.14 2.97
C LYS A 183 18.87 18.17 1.90
N LEU A 184 17.56 18.13 1.65
CA LEU A 184 16.97 17.29 0.61
C LEU A 184 17.28 17.85 -0.78
N LEU A 185 17.24 19.18 -0.97
CA LEU A 185 17.65 19.84 -2.22
C LEU A 185 19.11 19.53 -2.57
N GLN A 186 20.01 19.58 -1.60
CA GLN A 186 21.42 19.19 -1.80
C GLN A 186 21.59 17.71 -2.16
N ALA A 187 20.75 16.82 -1.61
CA ALA A 187 20.74 15.41 -1.98
C ALA A 187 20.17 15.21 -3.38
N TRP A 188 19.15 15.99 -3.75
CA TRP A 188 18.57 16.03 -5.08
C TRP A 188 19.60 16.47 -6.13
N ASP A 189 20.34 17.57 -5.89
CA ASP A 189 21.41 18.06 -6.77
C ASP A 189 22.51 17.03 -7.01
N LYS A 190 22.81 16.20 -6.01
CA LYS A 190 23.78 15.11 -6.17
C LYS A 190 23.25 13.98 -7.03
N TYR A 191 21.97 13.65 -6.88
CA TYR A 191 21.30 12.61 -7.67
C TYR A 191 21.16 13.04 -9.13
N ALA A 192 20.74 14.27 -9.40
CA ALA A 192 20.60 14.80 -10.76
C ALA A 192 21.92 14.80 -11.56
N LYS A 193 23.08 14.88 -10.88
CA LYS A 193 24.40 14.76 -11.54
C LYS A 193 24.68 13.37 -12.08
N THR A 194 23.97 12.34 -11.67
CA THR A 194 24.09 10.99 -12.23
C THR A 194 23.38 10.88 -13.59
N GLY A 195 22.53 11.85 -13.93
CA GLY A 195 21.72 11.86 -15.16
C GLY A 195 20.48 10.96 -15.07
N GLU A 196 20.15 10.45 -13.88
CA GLU A 196 19.01 9.54 -13.67
C GLU A 196 17.71 10.25 -13.30
N SER A 197 17.72 11.58 -13.04
CA SER A 197 16.52 12.32 -12.67
C SER A 197 15.70 12.73 -13.86
N GLU A 198 14.42 12.35 -13.87
CA GLU A 198 13.38 12.79 -14.81
C GLU A 198 12.50 13.88 -14.20
N ASN A 199 12.54 14.05 -12.86
CA ASN A 199 11.74 15.01 -12.12
C ASN A 199 12.36 16.41 -12.12
N GLU A 200 11.49 17.42 -11.99
CA GLU A 200 11.88 18.81 -11.74
C GLU A 200 12.37 18.97 -10.28
N LYS A 201 13.35 19.86 -10.09
CA LYS A 201 13.83 20.18 -8.75
C LYS A 201 12.74 20.88 -7.94
N PRO A 202 12.38 20.40 -6.73
CA PRO A 202 11.26 20.93 -5.94
C PRO A 202 11.65 22.19 -5.12
N ASP A 203 12.46 23.11 -5.71
CA ASP A 203 12.91 24.35 -5.07
C ASP A 203 12.00 25.55 -5.35
N ASN A 204 11.06 25.42 -6.30
CA ASN A 204 10.10 26.47 -6.69
C ASN A 204 8.76 26.39 -5.94
N LEU A 205 8.61 25.48 -4.98
CA LEU A 205 7.37 25.31 -4.23
C LEU A 205 7.18 26.46 -3.22
N PRO A 206 5.90 26.90 -2.98
CA PRO A 206 5.61 28.00 -2.05
C PRO A 206 6.13 27.76 -0.63
N SER A 207 6.42 28.87 0.08
CA SER A 207 6.90 28.82 1.47
C SER A 207 5.92 28.17 2.45
N GLU A 208 4.62 28.14 2.12
CA GLU A 208 3.55 27.54 2.93
C GLU A 208 3.07 26.20 2.36
N GLN A 209 3.82 25.62 1.41
CA GLN A 209 3.48 24.34 0.81
C GLN A 209 3.30 23.26 1.89
N LEU A 210 2.23 22.47 1.76
CA LEU A 210 2.00 21.26 2.56
C LEU A 210 2.62 20.05 1.87
N TYR A 211 3.11 19.13 2.69
CA TYR A 211 3.64 17.85 2.25
C TYR A 211 3.17 16.73 3.16
N ILE A 212 3.03 15.54 2.60
CA ILE A 212 3.05 14.30 3.39
C ILE A 212 4.45 13.69 3.31
N ALA A 213 4.97 13.24 4.44
CA ALA A 213 6.20 12.48 4.54
C ALA A 213 5.90 11.08 5.09
N PHE A 214 6.10 10.06 4.26
CA PHE A 214 6.06 8.66 4.69
C PHE A 214 7.47 8.22 5.06
N ALA A 215 7.71 7.90 6.32
CA ALA A 215 8.95 7.28 6.78
C ALA A 215 8.75 5.77 6.88
N CYS A 216 9.51 5.01 6.10
CA CYS A 216 9.40 3.56 5.99
C CYS A 216 10.74 2.89 6.26
N ASP A 217 10.71 1.57 6.49
CA ASP A 217 11.91 0.76 6.44
C ASP A 217 12.56 0.84 5.05
N ASP A 218 13.87 0.64 4.99
CA ASP A 218 14.55 0.45 3.72
C ASP A 218 14.19 -0.93 3.14
N GLY A 219 13.48 -0.99 2.04
CA GLY A 219 13.07 -2.22 1.33
C GLY A 219 14.16 -2.81 0.43
N GLY A 220 15.22 -2.08 0.15
CA GLY A 220 16.30 -2.51 -0.75
C GLY A 220 16.29 -1.83 -2.11
N THR A 221 16.56 -2.60 -3.17
CA THR A 221 16.61 -2.16 -4.56
C THR A 221 15.36 -2.69 -5.27
N ASP A 222 14.76 -1.89 -6.16
CA ASP A 222 13.65 -2.34 -6.99
C ASP A 222 14.06 -3.48 -7.93
N LEU A 223 13.08 -4.28 -8.34
CA LEU A 223 13.31 -5.46 -9.18
C LEU A 223 13.83 -5.07 -10.57
N GLU A 224 13.55 -3.87 -11.06
CA GLU A 224 14.05 -3.40 -12.36
C GLU A 224 15.58 -3.32 -12.37
N HIS A 225 16.17 -2.88 -11.24
CA HIS A 225 17.61 -2.72 -11.08
C HIS A 225 18.29 -3.85 -10.29
N PHE A 226 17.51 -4.87 -9.88
CA PHE A 226 18.05 -5.98 -9.10
C PHE A 226 18.46 -7.16 -9.97
N ASP A 227 19.66 -7.68 -9.76
CA ASP A 227 20.21 -8.83 -10.49
C ASP A 227 19.73 -10.15 -9.89
N ILE A 228 18.81 -10.85 -10.57
CA ILE A 228 18.36 -12.22 -10.26
C ILE A 228 19.37 -13.22 -10.85
N ARG A 229 20.05 -13.96 -9.99
CA ARG A 229 21.19 -14.80 -10.34
C ARG A 229 20.84 -16.27 -10.66
N SER A 230 19.62 -16.70 -10.34
CA SER A 230 19.22 -18.09 -10.56
C SER A 230 17.71 -18.25 -10.66
N MET A 231 17.27 -19.32 -11.32
CA MET A 231 15.85 -19.73 -11.32
C MET A 231 15.31 -19.95 -9.89
N LYS A 232 16.15 -20.43 -8.96
CA LYS A 232 15.75 -20.60 -7.55
C LYS A 232 15.42 -19.26 -6.88
N GLU A 233 16.21 -18.20 -7.15
CA GLU A 233 15.92 -16.85 -6.69
C GLU A 233 14.62 -16.33 -7.30
N ALA A 234 14.42 -16.48 -8.61
CA ALA A 234 13.21 -16.04 -9.29
C ALA A 234 11.94 -16.71 -8.73
N VAL A 235 11.96 -18.01 -8.52
CA VAL A 235 10.83 -18.76 -7.95
C VAL A 235 10.57 -18.34 -6.50
N ALA A 236 11.61 -18.18 -5.68
CA ALA A 236 11.47 -17.74 -4.30
C ALA A 236 10.89 -16.32 -4.20
N MET A 237 11.32 -15.41 -5.09
CA MET A 237 10.78 -14.05 -5.19
C MET A 237 9.29 -14.07 -5.54
N LEU A 238 8.91 -14.74 -6.63
CA LEU A 238 7.51 -14.84 -7.05
C LEU A 238 6.63 -15.46 -5.97
N PHE A 239 7.14 -16.46 -5.25
CA PHE A 239 6.38 -17.09 -4.19
C PHE A 239 6.15 -16.15 -3.00
N GLN A 240 7.14 -15.34 -2.62
CA GLN A 240 7.00 -14.31 -1.59
C GLN A 240 5.93 -13.28 -1.98
N ILE A 241 5.94 -12.80 -3.24
CA ILE A 241 4.93 -11.85 -3.75
C ILE A 241 3.53 -12.48 -3.67
N VAL A 242 3.35 -13.70 -4.19
CA VAL A 242 2.04 -14.37 -4.20
C VAL A 242 1.51 -14.58 -2.79
N VAL A 243 2.35 -15.00 -1.85
CA VAL A 243 1.93 -15.20 -0.45
C VAL A 243 1.54 -13.88 0.18
N ALA A 244 2.34 -12.81 0.00
CA ALA A 244 2.03 -11.49 0.55
C ALA A 244 0.66 -10.97 0.05
N LEU A 245 0.43 -11.03 -1.27
CA LEU A 245 -0.84 -10.62 -1.86
C LEU A 245 -2.01 -11.48 -1.36
N SER A 246 -1.84 -12.81 -1.28
CA SER A 246 -2.91 -13.71 -0.82
C SER A 246 -3.29 -13.44 0.63
N VAL A 247 -2.30 -13.18 1.49
CA VAL A 247 -2.55 -12.84 2.90
C VAL A 247 -3.28 -11.51 3.04
N ALA A 248 -2.86 -10.49 2.30
CA ALA A 248 -3.50 -9.17 2.36
C ALA A 248 -4.91 -9.19 1.74
N GLU A 249 -5.12 -9.93 0.63
CA GLU A 249 -6.43 -10.10 0.01
C GLU A 249 -7.41 -10.78 0.95
N GLU A 250 -6.99 -11.87 1.61
CA GLU A 250 -7.82 -12.59 2.58
C GLU A 250 -8.11 -11.74 3.83
N ALA A 251 -7.12 -11.01 4.34
CA ALA A 251 -7.28 -10.21 5.55
C ALA A 251 -8.13 -8.94 5.34
N THR A 252 -8.00 -8.29 4.18
CA THR A 252 -8.51 -6.93 3.98
C THR A 252 -9.13 -6.70 2.60
N GLN A 253 -9.31 -7.74 1.80
CA GLN A 253 -9.74 -7.62 0.39
C GLN A 253 -8.81 -6.67 -0.40
N PHE A 254 -7.52 -6.74 -0.15
CA PHE A 254 -6.51 -5.87 -0.75
C PHE A 254 -6.37 -6.11 -2.25
N GLU A 255 -6.26 -5.02 -3.00
CA GLU A 255 -5.90 -5.00 -4.42
C GLU A 255 -4.80 -3.98 -4.63
N HIS A 256 -3.64 -4.40 -5.19
CA HIS A 256 -2.52 -3.49 -5.44
C HIS A 256 -2.80 -2.54 -6.60
N ARG A 257 -3.30 -3.07 -7.71
CA ARG A 257 -3.71 -2.37 -8.94
C ARG A 257 -2.59 -1.76 -9.78
N ASP A 258 -1.38 -1.70 -9.26
CA ASP A 258 -0.21 -1.19 -9.99
C ASP A 258 1.07 -1.96 -9.65
N LEU A 259 0.98 -3.30 -9.61
CA LEU A 259 2.14 -4.13 -9.27
C LEU A 259 3.01 -4.37 -10.51
N HIS A 260 4.06 -3.57 -10.64
CA HIS A 260 5.12 -3.74 -11.63
C HIS A 260 6.48 -3.88 -10.93
N TRP A 261 7.54 -4.15 -11.70
CA TRP A 261 8.88 -4.40 -11.17
C TRP A 261 9.47 -3.24 -10.33
N GLY A 262 9.13 -1.98 -10.63
CA GLY A 262 9.51 -0.81 -9.84
C GLY A 262 8.89 -0.80 -8.44
N ASN A 263 7.74 -1.49 -8.24
CA ASN A 263 7.00 -1.55 -6.97
C ASN A 263 7.31 -2.82 -6.16
N VAL A 264 8.35 -3.57 -6.54
CA VAL A 264 8.87 -4.73 -5.80
C VAL A 264 10.32 -4.47 -5.41
N LEU A 265 10.57 -4.31 -4.12
CA LEU A 265 11.91 -4.11 -3.58
C LEU A 265 12.51 -5.44 -3.12
N ILE A 266 13.82 -5.59 -3.30
CA ILE A 266 14.54 -6.82 -2.96
C ILE A 266 15.81 -6.50 -2.20
N LYS A 267 16.04 -7.26 -1.12
CA LYS A 267 17.31 -7.31 -0.38
C LYS A 267 17.93 -8.70 -0.42
N ARG A 268 19.25 -8.76 -0.47
CA ARG A 268 19.96 -10.02 -0.17
C ARG A 268 20.09 -10.19 1.33
N VAL A 269 19.60 -11.33 1.84
CA VAL A 269 19.56 -11.65 3.27
C VAL A 269 20.23 -12.98 3.56
N ARG A 270 20.64 -13.17 4.83
CA ARG A 270 21.20 -14.44 5.29
C ARG A 270 20.13 -15.46 5.69
N SER A 271 18.94 -14.99 6.03
CA SER A 271 17.82 -15.87 6.37
C SER A 271 17.47 -16.76 5.20
N LYS A 272 17.28 -18.05 5.47
CA LYS A 272 16.88 -19.05 4.46
C LYS A 272 15.37 -19.19 4.38
N GLU A 273 14.67 -18.74 5.40
CA GLU A 273 13.23 -18.88 5.56
C GLU A 273 12.61 -17.58 6.04
N LYS A 274 11.37 -17.36 5.64
CA LYS A 274 10.48 -16.28 6.02
C LYS A 274 9.14 -16.89 6.40
N ARG A 275 8.47 -16.34 7.39
CA ARG A 275 7.19 -16.85 7.86
C ARG A 275 6.05 -15.99 7.35
N ALA A 276 4.92 -16.64 7.09
CA ALA A 276 3.64 -16.01 6.88
C ALA A 276 2.54 -16.87 7.47
N ARG A 277 1.33 -16.33 7.63
CA ARG A 277 0.15 -17.09 8.05
C ARG A 277 -1.04 -16.70 7.18
N LEU A 278 -1.73 -17.70 6.67
CA LEU A 278 -2.91 -17.52 5.83
C LEU A 278 -4.05 -18.38 6.39
N ASN A 279 -5.15 -17.75 6.79
CA ASN A 279 -6.31 -18.43 7.39
C ASN A 279 -5.96 -19.35 8.57
N GLY A 280 -5.02 -18.90 9.42
CA GLY A 280 -4.54 -19.68 10.57
C GLY A 280 -3.52 -20.77 10.23
N VAL A 281 -3.14 -20.93 8.96
CA VAL A 281 -2.12 -21.90 8.54
C VAL A 281 -0.77 -21.20 8.43
N ASP A 282 0.21 -21.66 9.20
CA ASP A 282 1.59 -21.17 9.13
C ASP A 282 2.28 -21.64 7.85
N LEU A 283 2.92 -20.72 7.16
CA LEU A 283 3.67 -20.94 5.93
C LEU A 283 5.14 -20.62 6.16
N ASN A 284 6.03 -21.59 5.84
CA ASN A 284 7.47 -21.39 5.81
C ASN A 284 7.92 -21.20 4.35
N ILE A 285 8.38 -20.00 4.04
CA ILE A 285 8.74 -19.57 2.69
C ILE A 285 10.25 -19.66 2.54
N GLN A 286 10.74 -20.46 1.60
CA GLN A 286 12.17 -20.51 1.26
C GLN A 286 12.58 -19.24 0.54
N THR A 287 13.49 -18.45 1.12
CA THR A 287 13.89 -17.14 0.59
C THR A 287 14.89 -17.21 -0.56
N ALA A 288 15.62 -18.32 -0.69
CA ALA A 288 16.82 -18.40 -1.55
C ALA A 288 17.84 -17.27 -1.32
N GLY A 289 17.82 -16.64 -0.14
CA GLY A 289 18.69 -15.50 0.21
C GLY A 289 18.14 -14.16 -0.21
N LEU A 290 16.86 -14.06 -0.59
CA LEU A 290 16.17 -12.82 -0.96
C LEU A 290 15.06 -12.51 0.05
N ASP A 291 14.94 -11.24 0.42
CA ASP A 291 13.80 -10.68 1.12
C ASP A 291 13.07 -9.72 0.18
N VAL A 292 11.79 -9.97 -0.03
CA VAL A 292 10.96 -9.24 -1.00
C VAL A 292 9.95 -8.40 -0.27
N THR A 293 9.81 -7.14 -0.70
CA THR A 293 8.91 -6.15 -0.11
C THR A 293 8.15 -5.42 -1.20
N ILE A 294 6.83 -5.40 -1.12
CA ILE A 294 5.93 -4.67 -2.03
C ILE A 294 5.74 -3.25 -1.51
N ILE A 295 5.75 -2.27 -2.42
CA ILE A 295 5.61 -0.84 -2.15
C ILE A 295 4.62 -0.17 -3.09
N ASP A 296 4.33 1.09 -2.82
CA ASP A 296 3.49 2.02 -3.60
C ASP A 296 2.03 1.60 -3.70
N PHE A 297 1.21 2.18 -2.82
CA PHE A 297 -0.20 1.85 -2.69
C PHE A 297 -1.11 2.98 -3.19
N THR A 298 -0.58 3.91 -3.98
CA THR A 298 -1.30 5.08 -4.51
C THR A 298 -2.58 4.69 -5.25
N LEU A 299 -2.54 3.62 -6.07
CA LEU A 299 -3.69 3.14 -6.84
C LEU A 299 -4.46 1.99 -6.15
N SER A 300 -4.01 1.58 -4.97
CA SER A 300 -4.50 0.39 -4.28
C SER A 300 -5.91 0.55 -3.69
N ARG A 301 -6.45 -0.56 -3.25
CA ARG A 301 -7.73 -0.66 -2.54
C ARG A 301 -7.63 -1.69 -1.43
N LEU A 302 -8.22 -1.40 -0.27
CA LEU A 302 -8.54 -2.40 0.75
C LEU A 302 -9.76 -1.99 1.57
N THR A 303 -10.29 -2.92 2.38
CA THR A 303 -11.33 -2.68 3.37
C THR A 303 -10.69 -2.57 4.74
N THR A 304 -11.02 -1.50 5.47
CA THR A 304 -10.68 -1.29 6.88
C THR A 304 -11.93 -1.42 7.74
N GLU A 305 -11.77 -1.45 9.05
CA GLU A 305 -12.89 -1.35 10.01
C GLU A 305 -13.72 -0.07 9.82
N ASN A 306 -13.10 1.00 9.30
CA ASN A 306 -13.73 2.30 9.04
C ASN A 306 -14.25 2.45 7.60
N GLY A 307 -14.35 1.37 6.84
CA GLY A 307 -14.82 1.36 5.45
C GLY A 307 -13.70 1.15 4.42
N ASP A 308 -14.06 1.34 3.15
CA ASP A 308 -13.14 1.12 2.03
C ASP A 308 -12.18 2.30 1.85
N ALA A 309 -10.88 1.99 1.79
CA ALA A 309 -9.84 2.92 1.32
C ALA A 309 -9.45 2.52 -0.11
N PHE A 310 -9.55 3.44 -1.06
CA PHE A 310 -9.27 3.15 -2.47
C PHE A 310 -8.94 4.42 -3.27
N CYS A 311 -8.27 4.24 -4.40
CA CYS A 311 -8.17 5.21 -5.47
C CYS A 311 -9.23 4.93 -6.54
N ASP A 312 -9.98 5.96 -6.95
CA ASP A 312 -10.90 5.84 -8.09
C ASP A 312 -10.13 6.09 -9.39
N LEU A 313 -9.73 5.02 -10.06
CA LEU A 313 -8.97 5.11 -11.31
C LEU A 313 -9.76 5.74 -12.47
N ASN A 314 -11.08 5.96 -12.33
CA ASN A 314 -11.84 6.73 -13.33
C ASN A 314 -11.48 8.22 -13.31
N ALA A 315 -10.94 8.73 -12.21
CA ALA A 315 -10.50 10.12 -12.09
C ALA A 315 -9.31 10.42 -13.02
N ASP A 316 -8.54 9.39 -13.39
CA ASP A 316 -7.44 9.50 -14.35
C ASP A 316 -7.71 8.64 -15.61
N PRO A 317 -8.38 9.19 -16.64
CA PRO A 317 -8.65 8.47 -17.89
C PRO A 317 -7.40 8.07 -18.67
N GLU A 318 -6.26 8.75 -18.47
CA GLU A 318 -5.01 8.52 -19.21
C GLU A 318 -4.42 7.15 -18.92
N LEU A 319 -4.63 6.60 -17.72
CA LEU A 319 -4.27 5.22 -17.37
C LEU A 319 -4.76 4.18 -18.39
N PHE A 320 -5.85 4.45 -19.08
CA PHE A 320 -6.49 3.53 -20.02
C PHE A 320 -6.17 3.81 -21.49
N THR A 321 -5.46 4.91 -21.80
CA THR A 321 -5.22 5.38 -23.17
C THR A 321 -3.87 4.98 -23.76
N GLY A 322 -2.97 4.41 -22.97
CA GLY A 322 -1.63 4.00 -23.38
C GLY A 322 -1.61 3.02 -24.59
N PRO A 323 -0.45 2.80 -25.21
CA PRO A 323 -0.30 2.04 -26.46
C PRO A 323 -0.89 0.64 -26.37
N LYS A 324 -1.49 0.17 -27.48
CA LYS A 324 -1.95 -1.23 -27.59
C LYS A 324 -0.74 -2.17 -27.58
N GLY A 325 -0.84 -3.26 -26.81
CA GLY A 325 0.23 -4.25 -26.64
C GLY A 325 1.25 -3.89 -25.57
N HIS A 326 1.21 -2.68 -25.01
CA HIS A 326 2.00 -2.33 -23.83
C HIS A 326 1.40 -3.02 -22.60
N CYS A 327 2.20 -3.82 -21.88
CA CYS A 327 1.73 -4.71 -20.82
C CYS A 327 0.93 -3.98 -19.74
N GLN A 328 1.46 -2.90 -19.16
CA GLN A 328 0.83 -2.12 -18.11
C GLN A 328 -0.50 -1.52 -18.57
N SER A 329 -0.52 -0.85 -19.74
CA SER A 329 -1.74 -0.25 -20.29
C SER A 329 -2.82 -1.29 -20.59
N GLU A 330 -2.44 -2.49 -21.08
CA GLU A 330 -3.40 -3.59 -21.28
C GLU A 330 -3.92 -4.13 -19.94
N THR A 331 -3.10 -4.14 -18.90
CA THR A 331 -3.51 -4.56 -17.55
C THR A 331 -4.54 -3.61 -16.98
N TYR A 332 -4.34 -2.28 -17.07
CA TYR A 332 -5.36 -1.30 -16.64
C TYR A 332 -6.68 -1.46 -17.41
N ARG A 333 -6.62 -1.66 -18.74
CA ARG A 333 -7.82 -1.93 -19.54
C ARG A 333 -8.54 -3.22 -19.14
N ARG A 334 -7.78 -4.27 -18.78
CA ARG A 334 -8.34 -5.53 -18.26
C ARG A 334 -8.97 -5.34 -16.89
N MET A 335 -8.31 -4.64 -15.97
CA MET A 335 -8.87 -4.31 -14.65
C MET A 335 -10.17 -3.52 -14.79
N LYS A 336 -10.21 -2.45 -15.62
CA LYS A 336 -11.43 -1.67 -15.88
C LYS A 336 -12.58 -2.55 -16.39
N ARG A 337 -12.28 -3.52 -17.24
CA ARG A 337 -13.26 -4.46 -17.79
C ARG A 337 -13.82 -5.39 -16.73
N VAL A 338 -12.98 -5.98 -15.86
CA VAL A 338 -13.44 -6.94 -14.84
C VAL A 338 -14.13 -6.24 -13.68
N THR A 339 -13.69 -5.06 -13.28
CA THR A 339 -14.31 -4.24 -12.22
C THR A 339 -15.56 -3.49 -12.71
N LYS A 340 -15.73 -3.38 -14.05
CA LYS A 340 -16.76 -2.52 -14.69
C LYS A 340 -16.65 -1.06 -14.23
N GLY A 341 -15.43 -0.58 -13.92
CA GLY A 341 -15.15 0.76 -13.40
C GLY A 341 -15.65 0.99 -11.96
N LYS A 342 -15.99 -0.04 -11.20
CA LYS A 342 -16.38 0.07 -9.79
C LYS A 342 -15.18 -0.16 -8.89
N TRP A 343 -14.35 0.86 -8.74
CA TRP A 343 -13.07 0.79 -8.03
C TRP A 343 -13.20 0.74 -6.50
N ASN A 344 -14.35 1.11 -5.97
CA ASN A 344 -14.64 0.97 -4.53
C ASN A 344 -14.92 -0.47 -4.09
N LYS A 345 -15.25 -1.37 -5.02
CA LYS A 345 -15.61 -2.76 -4.70
C LYS A 345 -14.44 -3.70 -4.95
N HIS A 346 -14.24 -4.64 -4.03
CA HIS A 346 -13.27 -5.71 -4.21
C HIS A 346 -13.58 -6.57 -5.45
N ASN A 347 -12.52 -6.90 -6.19
CA ASN A 347 -12.59 -7.85 -7.30
C ASN A 347 -11.38 -8.81 -7.23
N PRO A 348 -11.62 -10.11 -6.94
CA PRO A 348 -10.53 -11.08 -6.73
C PRO A 348 -9.71 -11.40 -7.99
N LYS A 349 -10.04 -10.78 -9.13
CA LYS A 349 -9.28 -10.95 -10.38
C LYS A 349 -8.18 -9.92 -10.57
N THR A 350 -8.23 -8.78 -9.85
CA THR A 350 -7.27 -7.69 -10.08
C THR A 350 -5.85 -8.04 -9.72
N ASN A 351 -5.61 -8.71 -8.58
CA ASN A 351 -4.26 -9.17 -8.19
C ASN A 351 -3.72 -10.31 -9.08
N ALA A 352 -4.54 -10.89 -9.94
CA ALA A 352 -4.15 -11.98 -10.85
C ALA A 352 -3.94 -11.50 -12.30
N LEU A 353 -4.18 -10.22 -12.58
CA LEU A 353 -3.99 -9.60 -13.89
C LEU A 353 -2.60 -9.05 -14.08
#